data_ba345f8f8833422defc6cc243b991d96
#
_entry.id   ba345f8f8833422defc6cc243b991d96
#
_cell.length_a   1.000
_cell.length_b   1.000
_cell.length_c   1.000
_cell.angle_alpha   90.00
_cell.angle_beta   90.00
_cell.angle_gamma   90.00
#
_symmetry.space_group_name_H-M   'P 1'
#
loop_
_entity.id
_entity.type
_entity.pdbx_description
1 polymer ?
#
loop_
_entity_poly.entity_id
_entity_poly.type
_entity_poly.pdbx_seq_one_letter_code
_entity_poly.pdbx_strand_id
1 'polypeptide(L)'
;KLEPFTAFRNYHSVGKVGRIHQDVNSIENGVSYQMYRDFDSLHMQVSKEAHFMPTFEWNYDNEYLRELDRGYDFKEDLLTPGYFSMLMHPGEEIVFSAGTSELVPSQLQSLFASELKNRKKITDFESALDIAAEQFISETKKGTEITAGFHWFGRWGRDTFISLPGLTLSRKQPHVCKSVMNTMLQDLRDGLLTNVGAGEEARYNSADASLWFFWSLQKYAAHTKNTKGLWVEFGDRIKEIVESYRKGTWYNIHMTEDGLLWGGQEDVALTWMDAMV
;
A
#
# COMPACT_ATOMS: atom_id res chain seq x y z
N LYS A 1 -12.73 -31.12 -3.40
CA LYS A 1 -12.13 -30.32 -4.46
C LYS A 1 -12.13 -28.86 -4.05
N LEU A 2 -10.98 -28.17 -4.17
CA LEU A 2 -10.82 -26.74 -3.96
C LEU A 2 -10.21 -26.13 -5.22
N GLU A 3 -10.90 -25.17 -5.82
CA GLU A 3 -10.51 -24.49 -7.07
C GLU A 3 -10.21 -23.02 -6.81
N PRO A 4 -8.94 -22.59 -6.86
CA PRO A 4 -8.60 -21.19 -6.72
C PRO A 4 -8.81 -20.43 -8.03
N PHE A 5 -9.48 -19.29 -7.98
CA PHE A 5 -9.45 -18.30 -9.05
C PHE A 5 -8.24 -17.41 -8.88
N THR A 6 -7.53 -17.13 -9.95
CA THR A 6 -6.33 -16.29 -9.94
C THR A 6 -6.47 -15.10 -10.87
N ALA A 7 -5.99 -13.93 -10.40
CA ALA A 7 -5.87 -12.72 -11.18
C ALA A 7 -4.46 -12.14 -10.99
N PHE A 8 -3.65 -12.18 -12.05
CA PHE A 8 -2.31 -11.61 -12.09
C PHE A 8 -2.38 -10.27 -12.82
N ARG A 9 -2.68 -9.21 -12.10
CA ARG A 9 -2.91 -7.89 -12.68
C ARG A 9 -2.71 -6.77 -11.65
N ASN A 10 -2.55 -5.56 -12.16
CA ASN A 10 -2.66 -4.37 -11.31
C ASN A 10 -4.10 -4.23 -10.80
N TYR A 11 -4.28 -3.77 -9.57
CA TYR A 11 -5.59 -3.62 -8.94
C TYR A 11 -6.50 -2.57 -9.62
N HIS A 12 -5.96 -1.66 -10.42
CA HIS A 12 -6.71 -0.69 -11.23
C HIS A 12 -7.22 -1.23 -12.57
N SER A 13 -6.88 -2.46 -12.92
CA SER A 13 -7.27 -3.06 -14.20
C SER A 13 -8.07 -4.35 -13.96
N VAL A 14 -8.78 -4.79 -14.99
CA VAL A 14 -9.43 -6.10 -15.03
C VAL A 14 -8.67 -7.01 -15.99
N GLY A 15 -8.54 -8.28 -15.61
CA GLY A 15 -7.91 -9.30 -16.45
C GLY A 15 -8.86 -9.78 -17.54
N LYS A 16 -8.30 -10.09 -18.70
CA LYS A 16 -9.02 -10.75 -19.80
C LYS A 16 -8.24 -11.97 -20.28
N VAL A 17 -8.96 -12.93 -20.86
CA VAL A 17 -8.36 -14.11 -21.46
C VAL A 17 -7.21 -13.73 -22.40
N GLY A 18 -6.07 -14.40 -22.27
CA GLY A 18 -4.88 -14.11 -23.04
C GLY A 18 -3.87 -15.25 -23.04
N ARG A 19 -2.68 -14.98 -23.55
CA ARG A 19 -1.58 -15.94 -23.50
C ARG A 19 -1.03 -16.02 -22.08
N ILE A 20 -0.99 -17.20 -21.52
CA ILE A 20 -0.50 -17.50 -20.18
C ILE A 20 0.58 -18.57 -20.22
N HIS A 21 1.41 -18.64 -19.20
CA HIS A 21 2.19 -19.83 -18.93
C HIS A 21 1.27 -20.91 -18.37
N GLN A 22 1.46 -22.14 -18.83
CA GLN A 22 0.71 -23.31 -18.36
C GLN A 22 1.58 -24.29 -17.56
N ASP A 23 2.77 -23.83 -17.18
CA ASP A 23 3.66 -24.64 -16.36
C ASP A 23 3.41 -24.37 -14.87
N VAL A 24 3.22 -25.44 -14.14
CA VAL A 24 3.12 -25.43 -12.68
C VAL A 24 4.26 -26.20 -12.07
N ASN A 25 4.82 -25.72 -10.98
CA ASN A 25 5.83 -26.43 -10.20
C ASN A 25 5.18 -27.04 -8.96
N SER A 26 5.29 -28.34 -8.79
CA SER A 26 4.82 -29.00 -7.57
C SER A 26 5.70 -28.60 -6.38
N ILE A 27 5.03 -28.24 -5.29
CA ILE A 27 5.64 -28.00 -3.98
C ILE A 27 4.93 -28.87 -2.94
N GLU A 28 5.43 -28.91 -1.72
CA GLU A 28 4.83 -29.72 -0.67
C GLU A 28 3.36 -29.31 -0.42
N ASN A 29 2.43 -30.28 -0.55
CA ASN A 29 0.98 -30.08 -0.44
C ASN A 29 0.46 -28.87 -1.25
N GLY A 30 1.04 -28.63 -2.42
CA GLY A 30 0.70 -27.43 -3.14
C GLY A 30 1.29 -27.29 -4.53
N VAL A 31 1.21 -26.07 -5.02
CA VAL A 31 1.67 -25.68 -6.34
C VAL A 31 2.25 -24.28 -6.31
N SER A 32 3.31 -24.05 -7.06
CA SER A 32 3.80 -22.73 -7.43
C SER A 32 3.44 -22.44 -8.88
N TYR A 33 2.79 -21.33 -9.12
CA TYR A 33 2.29 -20.92 -10.44
C TYR A 33 2.64 -19.48 -10.75
N GLN A 34 3.14 -19.22 -11.96
CA GLN A 34 3.44 -17.90 -12.48
C GLN A 34 2.71 -17.71 -13.82
N MET A 35 1.65 -16.92 -13.83
CA MET A 35 0.80 -16.71 -15.01
C MET A 35 1.54 -15.92 -16.11
N TYR A 36 2.30 -14.90 -15.73
CA TYR A 36 3.09 -14.05 -16.61
C TYR A 36 4.50 -13.85 -16.05
N ARG A 37 5.51 -13.68 -16.93
CA ARG A 37 6.93 -13.57 -16.54
C ARG A 37 7.25 -12.37 -15.65
N ASP A 38 6.48 -11.30 -15.79
CA ASP A 38 6.71 -10.03 -15.06
C ASP A 38 6.06 -10.00 -13.67
N PHE A 39 5.40 -11.10 -13.26
CA PHE A 39 4.81 -11.24 -11.93
C PHE A 39 5.57 -12.27 -11.10
N ASP A 40 5.52 -12.09 -9.78
CA ASP A 40 6.02 -13.10 -8.84
C ASP A 40 5.22 -14.40 -8.94
N SER A 41 5.87 -15.52 -8.60
CA SER A 41 5.17 -16.80 -8.47
C SER A 41 4.19 -16.77 -7.30
N LEU A 42 2.99 -17.29 -7.54
CA LEU A 42 1.99 -17.53 -6.51
C LEU A 42 2.15 -18.95 -5.98
N HIS A 43 2.49 -19.09 -4.70
CA HIS A 43 2.56 -20.35 -3.99
C HIS A 43 1.21 -20.61 -3.32
N MET A 44 0.56 -21.71 -3.69
CA MET A 44 -0.72 -22.15 -3.13
C MET A 44 -0.55 -23.50 -2.45
N GLN A 45 -0.85 -23.59 -1.17
CA GLN A 45 -0.62 -24.76 -0.37
C GLN A 45 -1.79 -25.04 0.60
N VAL A 46 -1.94 -26.28 1.01
CA VAL A 46 -2.94 -26.69 1.99
C VAL A 46 -2.26 -27.42 3.17
N SER A 47 -2.84 -27.29 4.35
CA SER A 47 -2.33 -27.89 5.60
C SER A 47 -2.43 -29.40 5.68
N LYS A 48 -2.95 -30.04 4.65
CA LYS A 48 -3.18 -31.50 4.58
C LYS A 48 -2.65 -32.03 3.24
N GLU A 49 -2.31 -33.31 3.21
CA GLU A 49 -1.93 -34.01 1.97
C GLU A 49 -3.00 -33.81 0.89
N ALA A 50 -2.58 -33.29 -0.25
CA ALA A 50 -3.43 -32.99 -1.39
C ALA A 50 -2.65 -33.14 -2.69
N HIS A 51 -3.37 -33.51 -3.75
CA HIS A 51 -2.84 -33.53 -5.11
C HIS A 51 -3.37 -32.35 -5.89
N PHE A 52 -2.47 -31.56 -6.48
CA PHE A 52 -2.86 -30.50 -7.39
C PHE A 52 -3.00 -31.07 -8.82
N MET A 53 -4.17 -30.84 -9.42
CA MET A 53 -4.51 -31.26 -10.78
C MET A 53 -4.60 -30.04 -11.68
N PRO A 54 -3.59 -29.78 -12.56
CA PRO A 54 -3.64 -28.65 -13.46
C PRO A 54 -4.71 -28.84 -14.55
N THR A 55 -5.53 -27.81 -14.79
CA THR A 55 -6.60 -27.83 -15.82
C THR A 55 -6.60 -26.58 -16.70
N PHE A 56 -6.18 -25.43 -16.21
CA PHE A 56 -6.12 -24.14 -16.92
C PHE A 56 -7.44 -23.73 -17.58
N GLU A 57 -8.46 -23.57 -16.74
CA GLU A 57 -9.80 -23.18 -17.19
C GLU A 57 -10.08 -21.70 -16.91
N TRP A 58 -10.66 -21.01 -17.90
CA TRP A 58 -11.06 -19.62 -17.77
C TRP A 58 -12.52 -19.52 -17.36
N ASN A 59 -12.77 -18.70 -16.33
CA ASN A 59 -14.08 -18.22 -15.94
C ASN A 59 -14.27 -16.82 -16.52
N TYR A 60 -15.23 -16.69 -17.42
CA TYR A 60 -15.46 -15.49 -18.19
C TYR A 60 -16.46 -14.56 -17.51
N ASP A 61 -16.30 -13.25 -17.79
CA ASP A 61 -17.27 -12.21 -17.45
C ASP A 61 -17.71 -12.20 -15.97
N ASN A 62 -16.78 -12.40 -15.05
CA ASN A 62 -17.05 -12.19 -13.62
C ASN A 62 -17.35 -10.71 -13.38
N GLU A 63 -18.52 -10.39 -12.83
CA GLU A 63 -19.03 -9.03 -12.70
C GLU A 63 -18.75 -8.42 -11.33
N TYR A 64 -18.20 -7.21 -11.32
CA TYR A 64 -18.00 -6.37 -10.15
C TYR A 64 -19.03 -5.23 -10.14
N LEU A 65 -20.21 -5.46 -9.62
CA LEU A 65 -21.35 -4.52 -9.71
C LEU A 65 -21.04 -3.12 -9.13
N ARG A 66 -20.20 -3.03 -8.11
CA ARG A 66 -19.79 -1.73 -7.55
C ARG A 66 -18.91 -0.92 -8.50
N GLU A 67 -18.11 -1.57 -9.33
CA GLU A 67 -17.33 -0.89 -10.37
C GLU A 67 -18.24 -0.44 -11.52
N LEU A 68 -19.25 -1.25 -11.86
CA LEU A 68 -20.29 -0.85 -12.81
C LEU A 68 -21.01 0.42 -12.35
N ASP A 69 -21.43 0.47 -11.09
CA ASP A 69 -22.12 1.65 -10.50
C ASP A 69 -21.25 2.93 -10.57
N ARG A 70 -19.93 2.77 -10.58
CA ARG A 70 -18.96 3.86 -10.67
C ARG A 70 -18.55 4.21 -12.10
N GLY A 71 -19.06 3.48 -13.10
CA GLY A 71 -18.73 3.69 -14.51
C GLY A 71 -17.37 3.17 -14.95
N TYR A 72 -16.78 2.23 -14.21
CA TYR A 72 -15.50 1.59 -14.54
C TYR A 72 -15.69 0.24 -15.24
N ASP A 73 -14.59 -0.30 -15.79
CA ASP A 73 -14.54 -1.66 -16.28
C ASP A 73 -14.87 -2.63 -15.14
N PHE A 74 -15.86 -3.48 -15.35
CA PHE A 74 -16.45 -4.28 -14.28
C PHE A 74 -16.53 -5.79 -14.58
N LYS A 75 -16.10 -6.20 -15.76
CA LYS A 75 -16.11 -7.63 -16.17
C LYS A 75 -14.69 -8.15 -16.27
N GLU A 76 -14.40 -9.21 -15.54
CA GLU A 76 -13.08 -9.83 -15.50
C GLU A 76 -13.14 -11.30 -15.87
N ASP A 77 -12.12 -11.76 -16.59
CA ASP A 77 -11.92 -13.18 -16.83
C ASP A 77 -10.86 -13.69 -15.83
N LEU A 78 -11.25 -14.69 -15.03
CA LEU A 78 -10.39 -15.29 -14.01
C LEU A 78 -9.91 -16.66 -14.45
N LEU A 79 -8.63 -16.94 -14.23
CA LEU A 79 -8.04 -18.24 -14.52
C LEU A 79 -8.09 -19.14 -13.29
N THR A 80 -8.56 -20.37 -13.47
CA THR A 80 -8.32 -21.48 -12.56
C THR A 80 -7.15 -22.30 -13.10
N PRO A 81 -5.96 -22.25 -12.52
CA PRO A 81 -4.81 -23.01 -13.03
C PRO A 81 -4.96 -24.52 -12.78
N GLY A 82 -5.86 -24.89 -11.92
CA GLY A 82 -6.17 -26.26 -11.55
C GLY A 82 -6.92 -26.34 -10.23
N TYR A 83 -6.99 -27.53 -9.66
CA TYR A 83 -7.66 -27.74 -8.39
C TYR A 83 -6.88 -28.68 -7.46
N PHE A 84 -7.08 -28.49 -6.16
CA PHE A 84 -6.64 -29.42 -5.14
C PHE A 84 -7.66 -30.52 -4.94
N SER A 85 -7.20 -31.76 -4.99
CA SER A 85 -7.99 -32.96 -4.65
C SER A 85 -7.46 -33.52 -3.33
N MET A 86 -8.36 -33.69 -2.35
CA MET A 86 -8.03 -34.23 -1.04
C MET A 86 -9.22 -34.94 -0.43
N LEU A 87 -8.96 -35.89 0.46
CA LEU A 87 -10.00 -36.55 1.24
C LEU A 87 -10.31 -35.69 2.46
N MET A 88 -11.59 -35.36 2.68
CA MET A 88 -12.08 -34.63 3.83
C MET A 88 -13.10 -35.46 4.60
N HIS A 89 -13.04 -35.40 5.92
CA HIS A 89 -14.03 -36.01 6.81
C HIS A 89 -14.96 -34.94 7.40
N PRO A 90 -16.19 -35.28 7.76
CA PRO A 90 -17.10 -34.35 8.41
C PRO A 90 -16.49 -33.71 9.66
N GLY A 91 -16.52 -32.37 9.75
CA GLY A 91 -15.94 -31.60 10.85
C GLY A 91 -14.42 -31.35 10.76
N GLU A 92 -13.76 -31.84 9.71
CA GLU A 92 -12.35 -31.58 9.48
C GLU A 92 -12.15 -30.17 8.88
N GLU A 93 -11.18 -29.44 9.40
CA GLU A 93 -10.78 -28.11 8.93
C GLU A 93 -9.44 -28.18 8.20
N ILE A 94 -9.33 -27.46 7.10
CA ILE A 94 -8.08 -27.24 6.38
C ILE A 94 -7.73 -25.75 6.36
N VAL A 95 -6.44 -25.46 6.35
CA VAL A 95 -5.94 -24.12 6.08
C VAL A 95 -5.39 -24.10 4.67
N PHE A 96 -5.91 -23.18 3.84
CA PHE A 96 -5.38 -22.86 2.53
C PHE A 96 -4.53 -21.61 2.64
N SER A 97 -3.33 -21.65 2.07
CA SER A 97 -2.40 -20.52 1.97
C SER A 97 -2.17 -20.15 0.51
N ALA A 98 -2.17 -18.86 0.22
CA ALA A 98 -1.74 -18.32 -1.05
C ALA A 98 -0.87 -17.08 -0.81
N GLY A 99 0.32 -17.02 -1.42
CA GLY A 99 1.26 -15.92 -1.22
C GLY A 99 2.46 -15.99 -2.15
N THR A 100 3.34 -15.02 -2.06
CA THR A 100 4.57 -14.92 -2.87
C THR A 100 5.75 -15.71 -2.29
N SER A 101 5.53 -16.44 -1.21
CA SER A 101 6.55 -17.29 -0.58
C SER A 101 5.98 -18.66 -0.30
N GLU A 102 6.81 -19.69 -0.49
CA GLU A 102 6.51 -21.05 -0.09
C GLU A 102 6.53 -21.16 1.43
N LEU A 103 5.55 -21.86 2.00
CA LEU A 103 5.44 -22.14 3.43
C LEU A 103 5.60 -23.64 3.69
N VAL A 104 5.77 -24.00 4.95
CA VAL A 104 5.81 -25.39 5.40
C VAL A 104 4.38 -25.83 5.73
N PRO A 105 3.75 -26.77 4.99
CA PRO A 105 2.34 -27.11 5.15
C PRO A 105 1.96 -27.56 6.56
N SER A 106 2.83 -28.27 7.26
CA SER A 106 2.59 -28.70 8.65
C SER A 106 2.51 -27.54 9.65
N GLN A 107 2.98 -26.35 9.29
CA GLN A 107 2.92 -25.13 10.11
C GLN A 107 1.69 -24.25 9.81
N LEU A 108 0.95 -24.48 8.73
CA LEU A 108 -0.13 -23.61 8.31
C LEU A 108 -1.22 -23.44 9.36
N GLN A 109 -1.61 -24.49 10.06
CA GLN A 109 -2.59 -24.40 11.14
C GLN A 109 -2.08 -23.56 12.31
N SER A 110 -0.82 -23.72 12.71
CA SER A 110 -0.23 -22.93 13.79
C SER A 110 -0.03 -21.47 13.40
N LEU A 111 0.35 -21.19 12.15
CA LEU A 111 0.43 -19.84 11.62
C LEU A 111 -0.94 -19.16 11.60
N PHE A 112 -1.98 -19.85 11.13
CA PHE A 112 -3.35 -19.34 11.13
C PHE A 112 -3.86 -19.06 12.55
N ALA A 113 -3.65 -20.01 13.48
CA ALA A 113 -4.03 -19.83 14.88
C ALA A 113 -3.30 -18.66 15.55
N SER A 114 -2.00 -18.49 15.25
CA SER A 114 -1.20 -17.36 15.73
C SER A 114 -1.74 -16.03 15.19
N GLU A 115 -2.05 -15.98 13.89
CA GLU A 115 -2.65 -14.79 13.26
C GLU A 115 -3.99 -14.42 13.90
N LEU A 116 -4.88 -15.39 14.08
CA LEU A 116 -6.15 -15.16 14.76
C LEU A 116 -5.98 -14.65 16.21
N LYS A 117 -4.98 -15.17 16.93
CA LYS A 117 -4.68 -14.72 18.30
C LYS A 117 -4.13 -13.30 18.34
N ASN A 118 -3.33 -12.93 17.34
CA ASN A 118 -2.70 -11.62 17.26
C ASN A 118 -3.67 -10.53 16.77
N ARG A 119 -4.77 -10.90 16.12
CA ARG A 119 -5.79 -9.93 15.67
C ARG A 119 -6.45 -9.27 16.85
N LYS A 120 -6.40 -7.94 16.87
CA LYS A 120 -7.13 -7.14 17.85
C LYS A 120 -8.64 -7.36 17.68
N LYS A 121 -9.34 -7.51 18.80
CA LYS A 121 -10.81 -7.63 18.78
C LYS A 121 -11.45 -6.26 18.76
N ILE A 122 -12.46 -6.08 17.93
CA ILE A 122 -13.34 -4.91 17.96
C ILE A 122 -14.33 -5.13 19.11
N THR A 123 -14.22 -4.31 20.15
CA THR A 123 -15.10 -4.36 21.33
C THR A 123 -16.03 -3.16 21.41
N ASP A 124 -15.64 -2.05 20.77
CA ASP A 124 -16.32 -0.78 20.77
C ASP A 124 -15.86 0.08 19.57
N PHE A 125 -16.42 1.29 19.48
CA PHE A 125 -16.09 2.21 18.39
C PHE A 125 -14.62 2.68 18.41
N GLU A 126 -14.06 2.90 19.61
CA GLU A 126 -12.67 3.35 19.76
C GLU A 126 -11.69 2.27 19.29
N SER A 127 -11.90 1.02 19.68
CA SER A 127 -11.09 -0.12 19.23
C SER A 127 -11.21 -0.35 17.71
N ALA A 128 -12.40 -0.11 17.14
CA ALA A 128 -12.59 -0.19 15.68
C ALA A 128 -11.78 0.87 14.95
N LEU A 129 -11.77 2.13 15.46
CA LEU A 129 -10.97 3.21 14.90
C LEU A 129 -9.47 2.95 15.03
N ASP A 130 -9.01 2.41 16.17
CA ASP A 130 -7.61 2.09 16.40
C ASP A 130 -7.12 1.00 15.43
N ILE A 131 -7.92 -0.05 15.24
CA ILE A 131 -7.61 -1.13 14.28
C ILE A 131 -7.61 -0.59 12.85
N ALA A 132 -8.60 0.23 12.47
CA ALA A 132 -8.66 0.83 11.15
C ALA A 132 -7.45 1.74 10.89
N ALA A 133 -7.02 2.53 11.86
CA ALA A 133 -5.84 3.39 11.74
C ALA A 133 -4.54 2.59 11.52
N GLU A 134 -4.40 1.43 12.17
CA GLU A 134 -3.23 0.56 11.97
C GLU A 134 -3.10 0.04 10.55
N GLN A 135 -4.22 -0.19 9.85
CA GLN A 135 -4.21 -0.69 8.49
C GLN A 135 -3.55 0.28 7.48
N PHE A 136 -3.51 1.58 7.79
CA PHE A 136 -2.85 2.58 6.95
C PHE A 136 -1.35 2.69 7.20
N ILE A 137 -0.82 2.07 8.25
CA ILE A 137 0.59 2.15 8.63
C ILE A 137 1.27 0.85 8.19
N SER A 138 2.26 0.95 7.33
CA SER A 138 3.01 -0.18 6.81
C SER A 138 4.51 -0.04 7.10
N GLU A 139 5.14 -1.17 7.44
CA GLU A 139 6.57 -1.27 7.59
C GLU A 139 7.19 -1.80 6.29
N THR A 140 8.12 -1.05 5.74
CA THR A 140 8.84 -1.39 4.50
C THR A 140 10.34 -1.51 4.77
N LYS A 141 11.10 -1.97 3.80
CA LYS A 141 12.58 -1.98 3.89
C LYS A 141 13.18 -0.58 4.06
N LYS A 142 12.44 0.47 3.67
CA LYS A 142 12.87 1.87 3.75
C LYS A 142 12.45 2.54 5.07
N GLY A 143 11.54 1.96 5.82
CA GLY A 143 11.00 2.48 7.07
C GLY A 143 9.48 2.41 7.12
N THR A 144 8.87 3.19 8.00
CA THR A 144 7.42 3.23 8.19
C THR A 144 6.77 4.20 7.20
N GLU A 145 5.70 3.78 6.55
CA GLU A 145 4.96 4.57 5.56
C GLU A 145 3.46 4.61 5.87
N ILE A 146 2.78 5.62 5.33
CA ILE A 146 1.32 5.71 5.32
C ILE A 146 0.82 5.36 3.92
N THR A 147 -0.08 4.40 3.83
CA THR A 147 -0.81 4.06 2.61
C THR A 147 -2.01 4.99 2.48
N ALA A 148 -2.11 5.76 1.39
CA ALA A 148 -3.14 6.78 1.21
C ALA A 148 -4.57 6.21 1.19
N GLY A 149 -4.74 4.99 0.69
CA GLY A 149 -6.00 4.26 0.71
C GLY A 149 -5.72 2.77 0.90
N PHE A 150 -5.96 2.26 2.10
CA PHE A 150 -5.80 0.84 2.38
C PHE A 150 -6.83 0.07 1.52
N HIS A 151 -6.39 -0.83 0.72
CA HIS A 151 -5.09 -1.49 0.58
C HIS A 151 -4.52 -1.40 -0.85
N TRP A 152 -5.07 -0.51 -1.66
CA TRP A 152 -4.71 -0.41 -3.09
C TRP A 152 -4.00 0.89 -3.50
N PHE A 153 -4.04 1.95 -2.72
CA PHE A 153 -3.20 3.11 -2.98
C PHE A 153 -1.87 2.99 -2.25
N GLY A 154 -0.80 3.43 -2.90
CA GLY A 154 0.51 3.50 -2.30
C GLY A 154 0.71 4.75 -1.43
N ARG A 155 1.96 5.18 -1.31
CA ARG A 155 2.36 6.36 -0.56
C ARG A 155 2.07 7.63 -1.34
N TRP A 156 1.34 8.58 -0.71
CA TRP A 156 1.07 9.91 -1.22
C TRP A 156 1.48 10.95 -0.18
N GLY A 157 2.21 11.99 -0.60
CA GLY A 157 2.81 12.95 0.32
C GLY A 157 1.77 13.78 1.07
N ARG A 158 0.83 14.39 0.38
CA ARG A 158 -0.25 15.17 1.00
C ARG A 158 -1.06 14.33 1.98
N ASP A 159 -1.52 13.17 1.54
CA ASP A 159 -2.34 12.24 2.34
C ASP A 159 -1.59 11.79 3.58
N THR A 160 -0.30 11.45 3.43
CA THR A 160 0.57 11.09 4.54
C THR A 160 0.59 12.19 5.60
N PHE A 161 0.97 13.43 5.23
CA PHE A 161 1.18 14.46 6.23
C PHE A 161 -0.12 15.01 6.84
N ILE A 162 -1.22 15.05 6.09
CA ILE A 162 -2.53 15.45 6.62
C ILE A 162 -3.04 14.40 7.63
N SER A 163 -2.92 13.11 7.31
CA SER A 163 -3.44 12.05 8.17
C SER A 163 -2.53 11.67 9.33
N LEU A 164 -1.21 11.90 9.19
CA LEU A 164 -0.18 11.44 10.13
C LEU A 164 -0.45 11.77 11.60
N PRO A 165 -0.84 12.99 12.01
CA PRO A 165 -1.16 13.26 13.40
C PRO A 165 -2.35 12.44 13.93
N GLY A 166 -3.38 12.27 13.11
CA GLY A 166 -4.55 11.46 13.45
C GLY A 166 -4.21 9.98 13.60
N LEU A 167 -3.47 9.42 12.64
CA LEU A 167 -3.11 8.00 12.63
C LEU A 167 -2.08 7.62 13.70
N THR A 168 -1.33 8.59 14.25
CA THR A 168 -0.20 8.29 15.16
C THR A 168 -0.27 9.03 16.50
N LEU A 169 -0.30 10.37 16.51
CA LEU A 169 -0.25 11.14 17.76
C LEU A 169 -1.51 10.96 18.60
N SER A 170 -2.69 10.92 17.98
CA SER A 170 -3.95 10.63 18.67
C SER A 170 -3.95 9.26 19.34
N ARG A 171 -3.21 8.32 18.79
CA ARG A 171 -3.00 6.96 19.31
C ARG A 171 -1.81 6.85 20.27
N LYS A 172 -1.23 7.98 20.69
CA LYS A 172 -0.06 8.05 21.58
C LYS A 172 1.18 7.33 21.03
N GLN A 173 1.38 7.36 19.71
CA GLN A 173 2.49 6.74 19.02
C GLN A 173 3.41 7.79 18.33
N PRO A 174 4.03 8.72 19.07
CA PRO A 174 4.87 9.77 18.48
C PRO A 174 6.12 9.21 17.78
N HIS A 175 6.59 8.03 18.19
CA HIS A 175 7.72 7.35 17.53
C HIS A 175 7.37 6.91 16.11
N VAL A 176 6.15 6.43 15.86
CA VAL A 176 5.66 6.08 14.52
C VAL A 176 5.54 7.34 13.66
N CYS A 177 4.96 8.43 14.21
CA CYS A 177 4.90 9.72 13.53
C CYS A 177 6.28 10.18 13.04
N LYS A 178 7.27 10.10 13.91
CA LYS A 178 8.65 10.47 13.60
C LYS A 178 9.27 9.55 12.55
N SER A 179 9.05 8.24 12.65
CA SER A 179 9.54 7.25 11.68
C SER A 179 9.00 7.54 10.29
N VAL A 180 7.70 7.82 10.14
CA VAL A 180 7.09 8.19 8.86
C VAL A 180 7.71 9.47 8.30
N MET A 181 7.87 10.52 9.11
CA MET A 181 8.51 11.76 8.65
C MET A 181 9.92 11.50 8.14
N ASN A 182 10.72 10.71 8.85
CA ASN A 182 12.07 10.35 8.43
C ASN A 182 12.08 9.53 7.14
N THR A 183 11.15 8.61 6.96
CA THR A 183 11.01 7.84 5.72
C THR A 183 10.69 8.75 4.53
N MET A 184 9.74 9.67 4.69
CA MET A 184 9.37 10.61 3.64
C MET A 184 10.52 11.54 3.24
N LEU A 185 11.34 11.98 4.21
CA LEU A 185 12.50 12.85 3.98
C LEU A 185 13.66 12.19 3.22
N GLN A 186 13.69 10.85 3.11
CA GLN A 186 14.67 10.16 2.27
C GLN A 186 14.52 10.50 0.79
N ASP A 187 13.29 10.83 0.38
CA ASP A 187 12.95 11.21 -0.99
C ASP A 187 12.79 12.74 -1.15
N LEU A 188 13.29 13.57 -0.22
CA LEU A 188 13.30 15.03 -0.37
C LEU A 188 14.31 15.43 -1.46
N ARG A 189 13.86 16.17 -2.47
CA ARG A 189 14.70 16.70 -3.56
C ARG A 189 14.37 18.15 -3.86
N ASP A 190 15.38 19.00 -3.86
CA ASP A 190 15.25 20.43 -4.17
C ASP A 190 14.09 21.11 -3.42
N GLY A 191 13.90 20.73 -2.15
CA GLY A 191 12.84 21.24 -1.28
C GLY A 191 11.45 20.64 -1.52
N LEU A 192 11.28 19.73 -2.46
CA LEU A 192 10.02 19.06 -2.72
C LEU A 192 10.00 17.65 -2.12
N LEU A 193 8.95 17.35 -1.38
CA LEU A 193 8.57 16.01 -1.00
C LEU A 193 7.72 15.39 -2.10
N THR A 194 7.72 14.05 -2.16
CA THR A 194 7.01 13.32 -3.22
C THR A 194 5.50 13.57 -3.16
N ASN A 195 4.88 13.75 -4.32
CA ASN A 195 3.43 13.69 -4.44
C ASN A 195 2.96 12.25 -4.32
N VAL A 196 3.53 11.35 -5.12
CA VAL A 196 3.21 9.92 -5.13
C VAL A 196 4.47 9.09 -5.38
N GLY A 197 4.49 7.88 -4.83
CA GLY A 197 5.58 6.92 -5.00
C GLY A 197 6.81 7.18 -4.13
N ALA A 198 7.85 6.40 -4.37
CA ALA A 198 9.11 6.42 -3.62
C ALA A 198 10.29 5.99 -4.49
N GLY A 199 11.48 6.53 -4.23
CA GLY A 199 12.71 6.17 -4.94
C GLY A 199 12.63 6.50 -6.44
N GLU A 200 12.83 5.54 -7.31
CA GLU A 200 12.82 5.74 -8.78
C GLU A 200 11.43 6.05 -9.34
N GLU A 201 10.38 5.60 -8.66
CA GLU A 201 8.97 5.86 -9.04
C GLU A 201 8.42 7.16 -8.44
N ALA A 202 9.23 7.89 -7.69
CA ALA A 202 8.84 9.12 -7.01
C ALA A 202 8.48 10.23 -8.00
N ARG A 203 7.30 10.83 -7.82
CA ARG A 203 6.85 12.01 -8.57
C ARG A 203 6.71 13.19 -7.62
N TYR A 204 7.17 14.36 -8.07
CA TYR A 204 7.30 15.58 -7.25
C TYR A 204 6.32 16.69 -7.64
N ASN A 205 5.33 16.39 -8.45
CA ASN A 205 4.31 17.35 -8.91
C ASN A 205 3.32 17.72 -7.79
N SER A 206 3.83 18.31 -6.71
CA SER A 206 3.02 18.82 -5.60
C SER A 206 3.65 20.04 -4.99
N ALA A 207 2.91 21.14 -4.97
CA ALA A 207 3.34 22.36 -4.30
C ALA A 207 3.07 22.34 -2.78
N ASP A 208 2.22 21.45 -2.31
CA ASP A 208 1.70 21.48 -0.94
C ASP A 208 2.19 20.33 -0.06
N ALA A 209 2.69 19.21 -0.60
CA ALA A 209 3.19 18.10 0.21
C ALA A 209 4.26 18.53 1.22
N SER A 210 5.25 19.36 0.77
CA SER A 210 6.29 19.90 1.65
C SER A 210 5.74 20.89 2.68
N LEU A 211 4.65 21.58 2.39
CA LEU A 211 4.00 22.51 3.33
C LEU A 211 3.19 21.73 4.39
N TRP A 212 2.56 20.64 4.01
CA TRP A 212 1.87 19.75 4.96
C TRP A 212 2.85 19.05 5.91
N PHE A 213 4.09 18.83 5.49
CA PHE A 213 5.15 18.39 6.39
C PHE A 213 5.35 19.36 7.57
N PHE A 214 5.37 20.69 7.32
CA PHE A 214 5.46 21.67 8.41
C PHE A 214 4.28 21.59 9.37
N TRP A 215 3.09 21.38 8.85
CA TRP A 215 1.91 21.19 9.69
C TRP A 215 2.04 19.98 10.60
N SER A 216 2.49 18.83 10.04
CA SER A 216 2.76 17.62 10.82
C SER A 216 3.83 17.85 11.89
N LEU A 217 4.92 18.58 11.57
CA LEU A 217 5.95 18.96 12.52
C LEU A 217 5.40 19.81 13.67
N GLN A 218 4.53 20.78 13.39
CA GLN A 218 3.87 21.57 14.42
C GLN A 218 3.04 20.71 15.36
N LYS A 219 2.25 19.77 14.84
CA LYS A 219 1.46 18.84 15.63
C LYS A 219 2.35 17.92 16.49
N TYR A 220 3.43 17.42 15.90
CA TYR A 220 4.42 16.61 16.61
C TYR A 220 5.10 17.39 17.73
N ALA A 221 5.56 18.63 17.47
CA ALA A 221 6.16 19.51 18.48
C ALA A 221 5.22 19.81 19.63
N ALA A 222 3.95 20.12 19.33
CA ALA A 222 2.92 20.37 20.33
C ALA A 222 2.64 19.15 21.21
N HIS A 223 2.61 17.96 20.60
CA HIS A 223 2.36 16.69 21.31
C HIS A 223 3.54 16.31 22.21
N THR A 224 4.77 16.37 21.70
CA THR A 224 5.99 15.92 22.41
C THR A 224 6.58 17.00 23.34
N LYS A 225 6.19 18.26 23.16
CA LYS A 225 6.75 19.43 23.86
C LYS A 225 8.28 19.55 23.73
N ASN A 226 8.85 18.98 22.68
CA ASN A 226 10.31 18.94 22.41
C ASN A 226 10.70 19.67 21.12
N THR A 227 10.49 20.97 21.09
CA THR A 227 10.86 21.80 19.92
C THR A 227 12.36 21.83 19.66
N LYS A 228 13.19 21.78 20.70
CA LYS A 228 14.66 21.76 20.53
C LYS A 228 15.13 20.47 19.87
N GLY A 229 14.65 19.32 20.31
CA GLY A 229 14.99 18.03 19.71
C GLY A 229 14.50 17.93 18.26
N LEU A 230 13.31 18.46 17.98
CA LEU A 230 12.78 18.54 16.62
C LEU A 230 13.69 19.38 15.70
N TRP A 231 14.17 20.55 16.20
CA TRP A 231 15.07 21.40 15.42
C TRP A 231 16.42 20.73 15.14
N VAL A 232 16.96 20.01 16.12
CA VAL A 232 18.21 19.25 15.94
C VAL A 232 18.04 18.17 14.86
N GLU A 233 16.90 17.53 14.80
CA GLU A 233 16.64 16.41 13.87
C GLU A 233 16.22 16.88 12.47
N PHE A 234 15.29 17.83 12.39
CA PHE A 234 14.66 18.24 11.13
C PHE A 234 15.11 19.63 10.62
N GLY A 235 15.88 20.38 11.40
CA GLY A 235 16.20 21.78 11.13
C GLY A 235 16.83 22.02 9.77
N ASP A 236 17.74 21.16 9.33
CA ASP A 236 18.38 21.32 8.02
C ASP A 236 17.42 21.03 6.87
N ARG A 237 16.50 20.06 7.02
CA ARG A 237 15.46 19.79 6.03
C ARG A 237 14.42 20.91 5.97
N ILE A 238 14.09 21.49 7.12
CA ILE A 238 13.24 22.68 7.20
C ILE A 238 13.87 23.83 6.40
N LYS A 239 15.16 24.12 6.60
CA LYS A 239 15.89 25.17 5.88
C LYS A 239 15.93 24.88 4.38
N GLU A 240 16.24 23.63 3.98
CA GLU A 240 16.29 23.19 2.59
C GLU A 240 14.96 23.49 1.89
N ILE A 241 13.83 23.08 2.49
CA ILE A 241 12.49 23.32 1.92
C ILE A 241 12.21 24.82 1.80
N VAL A 242 12.42 25.59 2.88
CA VAL A 242 12.14 27.03 2.88
C VAL A 242 13.00 27.78 1.84
N GLU A 243 14.29 27.50 1.77
CA GLU A 243 15.18 28.14 0.80
C GLU A 243 14.86 27.78 -0.65
N SER A 244 14.48 26.52 -0.91
CA SER A 244 14.06 26.09 -2.24
C SER A 244 12.79 26.81 -2.70
N TYR A 245 11.79 26.95 -1.80
CA TYR A 245 10.59 27.70 -2.12
C TYR A 245 10.83 29.20 -2.31
N ARG A 246 11.79 29.77 -1.58
CA ARG A 246 12.18 31.19 -1.76
C ARG A 246 12.93 31.45 -3.06
N LYS A 247 13.86 30.57 -3.42
CA LYS A 247 14.71 30.70 -4.61
C LYS A 247 14.08 30.23 -5.90
N GLY A 248 13.10 29.36 -5.77
CA GLY A 248 12.48 28.63 -6.86
C GLY A 248 12.94 27.18 -6.96
N THR A 249 12.02 26.29 -7.26
CA THR A 249 12.24 24.86 -7.45
C THR A 249 11.48 24.35 -8.67
N TRP A 250 11.34 23.06 -8.84
CA TRP A 250 10.67 22.44 -9.99
C TRP A 250 9.24 22.96 -10.19
N TYR A 251 8.73 22.86 -11.38
CA TYR A 251 7.38 23.29 -11.79
C TYR A 251 7.12 24.80 -11.57
N ASN A 252 8.18 25.62 -11.65
CA ASN A 252 8.14 27.07 -11.39
C ASN A 252 7.61 27.44 -9.99
N ILE A 253 7.71 26.54 -9.01
CA ILE A 253 7.27 26.83 -7.65
C ILE A 253 8.31 27.77 -6.99
N HIS A 254 7.89 28.99 -6.64
CA HIS A 254 8.73 29.98 -5.98
C HIS A 254 7.88 30.99 -5.18
N MET A 255 8.54 31.67 -4.27
CA MET A 255 7.95 32.78 -3.53
C MET A 255 8.03 34.08 -4.37
N THR A 256 6.91 34.75 -4.52
CA THR A 256 6.83 36.05 -5.17
C THR A 256 7.31 37.18 -4.24
N GLU A 257 7.50 38.42 -4.78
CA GLU A 257 7.99 39.57 -3.99
C GLU A 257 7.06 39.96 -2.83
N ASP A 258 5.74 39.70 -2.98
CA ASP A 258 4.73 39.89 -1.94
C ASP A 258 4.62 38.75 -0.94
N GLY A 259 5.46 37.72 -1.06
CA GLY A 259 5.54 36.58 -0.14
C GLY A 259 4.52 35.48 -0.39
N LEU A 260 3.77 35.53 -1.50
CA LEU A 260 2.89 34.43 -1.92
C LEU A 260 3.69 33.36 -2.66
N LEU A 261 3.11 32.16 -2.77
CA LEU A 261 3.68 31.12 -3.59
C LEU A 261 3.05 31.12 -4.98
N TRP A 262 3.92 31.15 -5.97
CA TRP A 262 3.59 30.91 -7.36
C TRP A 262 4.04 29.49 -7.73
N GLY A 263 3.32 28.84 -8.65
CA GLY A 263 3.75 27.57 -9.25
C GLY A 263 2.84 27.23 -10.40
N GLY A 264 3.37 26.52 -11.37
CA GLY A 264 2.62 26.03 -12.52
C GLY A 264 3.51 25.61 -13.67
N GLN A 265 3.09 24.59 -14.34
CA GLN A 265 3.63 24.10 -15.59
C GLN A 265 2.46 23.54 -16.41
N GLU A 266 2.49 23.72 -17.73
CA GLU A 266 1.48 23.19 -18.64
C GLU A 266 1.33 21.68 -18.43
N ASP A 267 0.09 21.20 -18.43
CA ASP A 267 -0.28 19.79 -18.23
C ASP A 267 0.18 19.14 -16.91
N VAL A 268 0.52 19.95 -15.89
CA VAL A 268 0.92 19.43 -14.58
C VAL A 268 0.04 20.00 -13.46
N ALA A 269 -0.77 19.15 -12.84
CA ALA A 269 -1.45 19.48 -11.59
C ALA A 269 -0.48 19.47 -10.42
N LEU A 270 -0.47 20.54 -9.61
CA LEU A 270 0.42 20.71 -8.45
C LEU A 270 -0.31 20.68 -7.10
N THR A 271 -1.61 20.48 -7.11
CA THR A 271 -2.45 20.41 -5.90
C THR A 271 -3.39 19.23 -5.96
N TRP A 272 -4.29 19.12 -5.01
CA TRP A 272 -5.33 18.07 -5.00
C TRP A 272 -6.34 18.21 -6.15
N MET A 273 -6.44 19.40 -6.74
CA MET A 273 -7.32 19.65 -7.87
C MET A 273 -6.58 19.29 -9.16
N ASP A 274 -6.70 18.04 -9.56
CA ASP A 274 -5.97 17.42 -10.68
C ASP A 274 -6.89 17.02 -11.85
N ALA A 275 -8.16 17.37 -11.78
CA ALA A 275 -9.08 17.19 -12.90
C ALA A 275 -8.71 18.18 -14.02
N MET A 276 -8.35 17.65 -15.19
CA MET A 276 -8.23 18.44 -16.41
C MET A 276 -9.63 18.61 -17.02
N VAL A 277 -10.01 19.86 -17.24
CA VAL A 277 -11.30 20.24 -17.83
C VAL A 277 -11.11 20.49 -19.33
#